data_f75ec4d813762511042f499bb91da386
#
_entry.id   f75ec4d813762511042f499bb91da386
#
_cell.length_a   1.000
_cell.length_b   1.000
_cell.length_c   1.000
_cell.angle_alpha   90.00
_cell.angle_beta   90.00
_cell.angle_gamma   90.00
#
_symmetry.space_group_name_H-M   'P 1'
#
loop_
_entity.id
_entity.type
_entity.pdbx_description
1 polymer ?
#
loop_
_entity_poly.entity_id
_entity_poly.type
_entity_poly.pdbx_seq_one_letter_code
_entity_poly.pdbx_strand_id
1 'polypeptide(L)'
;MRSLKIILLSSAFNGLTQRAWLDLRQSGFDPSVVLFTDEATVCRQIEAADADLVICPFLKDRVPQQLWSNLDRPVVIIHPGIVGDRGASALDWAITQQARRWGVTALQAVEEMDAGPVWSSCEFDMPAEVRKSELYNGLVS
;
A
#
# COMPACT_ATOMS: atom_id res chain seq x y z
N MET A 1 4.57 -27.73 -2.09
CA MET A 1 4.95 -26.36 -1.65
C MET A 1 3.70 -25.56 -1.37
N ARG A 2 3.60 -24.96 -0.19
CA ARG A 2 2.44 -24.15 0.18
C ARG A 2 2.42 -22.83 -0.60
N SER A 3 1.24 -22.46 -1.11
CA SER A 3 1.06 -21.13 -1.72
C SER A 3 1.23 -20.02 -0.68
N LEU A 4 1.83 -18.92 -1.08
CA LEU A 4 1.96 -17.74 -0.24
C LEU A 4 0.57 -17.14 0.04
N LYS A 5 0.25 -16.97 1.31
CA LYS A 5 -1.04 -16.39 1.71
C LYS A 5 -0.90 -14.90 1.91
N ILE A 6 -1.60 -14.14 1.07
CA ILE A 6 -1.49 -12.67 1.03
C ILE A 6 -2.80 -12.04 1.45
N ILE A 7 -2.72 -11.02 2.31
CA ILE A 7 -3.85 -10.15 2.65
C ILE A 7 -3.59 -8.76 2.11
N LEU A 8 -4.60 -8.19 1.45
CA LEU A 8 -4.63 -6.79 1.07
C LEU A 8 -5.41 -6.02 2.16
N LEU A 9 -4.71 -5.19 2.92
CA LEU A 9 -5.31 -4.35 3.95
C LEU A 9 -5.47 -2.94 3.39
N SER A 10 -6.72 -2.48 3.29
CA SER A 10 -7.03 -1.19 2.68
C SER A 10 -8.14 -0.46 3.43
N SER A 11 -8.15 0.87 3.29
CA SER A 11 -9.24 1.70 3.80
C SER A 11 -10.52 1.55 2.98
N ALA A 12 -10.41 1.20 1.70
CA ALA A 12 -11.53 0.95 0.80
C ALA A 12 -11.11 0.03 -0.34
N PHE A 13 -12.06 -0.70 -0.90
CA PHE A 13 -11.83 -1.51 -2.11
C PHE A 13 -11.93 -0.62 -3.35
N ASN A 14 -11.01 0.36 -3.44
CA ASN A 14 -10.94 1.32 -4.54
C ASN A 14 -10.18 0.75 -5.75
N GLY A 15 -10.02 1.56 -6.80
CA GLY A 15 -9.35 1.12 -8.03
C GLY A 15 -7.94 0.59 -7.80
N LEU A 16 -7.17 1.21 -6.91
CA LEU A 16 -5.82 0.78 -6.60
C LEU A 16 -5.79 -0.61 -5.91
N THR A 17 -6.68 -0.82 -4.95
CA THR A 17 -6.82 -2.12 -4.26
C THR A 17 -7.34 -3.19 -5.22
N GLN A 18 -8.31 -2.86 -6.07
CA GLN A 18 -8.83 -3.76 -7.09
C GLN A 18 -7.75 -4.19 -8.07
N ARG A 19 -6.91 -3.27 -8.49
CA ARG A 19 -5.80 -3.56 -9.41
C ARG A 19 -4.77 -4.48 -8.75
N ALA A 20 -4.41 -4.22 -7.51
CA ALA A 20 -3.49 -5.09 -6.76
C ALA A 20 -4.05 -6.51 -6.61
N TRP A 21 -5.34 -6.62 -6.28
CA TRP A 21 -6.02 -7.90 -6.16
C TRP A 21 -6.00 -8.67 -7.48
N LEU A 22 -6.33 -7.99 -8.57
CA LEU A 22 -6.37 -8.60 -9.89
C LEU A 22 -4.99 -9.06 -10.36
N ASP A 23 -3.98 -8.23 -10.18
CA ASP A 23 -2.60 -8.56 -10.57
C ASP A 23 -2.08 -9.78 -9.80
N LEU A 24 -2.36 -9.86 -8.50
CA LEU A 24 -1.98 -11.02 -7.69
C LEU A 24 -2.70 -12.29 -8.15
N ARG A 25 -3.99 -12.20 -8.46
CA ARG A 25 -4.76 -13.32 -8.99
C ARG A 25 -4.18 -13.81 -10.32
N GLN A 26 -3.84 -12.91 -11.21
CA GLN A 26 -3.24 -13.24 -12.50
C GLN A 26 -1.86 -13.88 -12.36
N SER A 27 -1.16 -13.57 -11.29
CA SER A 27 0.14 -14.15 -10.96
C SER A 27 0.04 -15.51 -10.23
N GLY A 28 -1.17 -16.01 -10.01
CA GLY A 28 -1.37 -17.33 -9.41
C GLY A 28 -1.61 -17.32 -7.90
N PHE A 29 -1.73 -16.15 -7.27
CA PHE A 29 -2.05 -16.04 -5.86
C PHE A 29 -3.55 -15.93 -5.63
N ASP A 30 -3.99 -16.14 -4.40
CA ASP A 30 -5.39 -15.98 -3.99
C ASP A 30 -5.45 -15.00 -2.80
N PRO A 31 -5.33 -13.68 -3.07
CA PRO A 31 -5.33 -12.69 -2.01
C PRO A 31 -6.71 -12.51 -1.39
N SER A 32 -6.74 -12.28 -0.09
CA SER A 32 -7.94 -11.89 0.64
C SER A 32 -7.87 -10.39 0.92
N VAL A 33 -9.02 -9.71 0.95
CA VAL A 33 -9.11 -8.29 1.24
C VAL A 33 -9.68 -8.10 2.65
N VAL A 34 -8.99 -7.31 3.47
CA VAL A 34 -9.47 -6.85 4.76
C VAL A 34 -9.59 -5.34 4.71
N LEU A 35 -10.79 -4.82 4.96
CA LEU A 35 -11.01 -3.38 5.06
C LEU A 35 -10.75 -2.91 6.48
N PHE A 36 -10.02 -1.81 6.62
CA PHE A 36 -9.67 -1.27 7.93
C PHE A 36 -10.92 -0.72 8.62
N THR A 37 -11.19 -1.21 9.82
CA THR A 37 -12.29 -0.74 10.68
C THR A 37 -11.73 -0.13 11.96
N ASP A 38 -11.15 -0.95 12.82
CA ASP A 38 -10.43 -0.52 14.02
C ASP A 38 -9.23 -1.45 14.24
N GLU A 39 -8.25 -1.00 15.02
CA GLU A 39 -7.01 -1.73 15.24
C GLU A 39 -7.24 -3.14 15.77
N ALA A 40 -8.06 -3.28 16.81
CA ALA A 40 -8.25 -4.57 17.46
C ALA A 40 -8.89 -5.59 16.52
N THR A 41 -9.92 -5.18 15.77
CA THR A 41 -10.62 -6.05 14.82
C THR A 41 -9.70 -6.47 13.68
N VAL A 42 -8.98 -5.53 13.10
CA VAL A 42 -8.05 -5.80 11.99
C VAL A 42 -6.94 -6.74 12.42
N CYS A 43 -6.35 -6.54 13.58
CA CYS A 43 -5.31 -7.43 14.10
C CYS A 43 -5.83 -8.84 14.28
N ARG A 44 -7.03 -9.00 14.84
CA ARG A 44 -7.64 -10.33 15.00
C ARG A 44 -7.90 -11.01 13.65
N GLN A 45 -8.41 -10.26 12.68
CA GLN A 45 -8.70 -10.81 11.35
C GLN A 45 -7.43 -11.29 10.65
N ILE A 46 -6.37 -10.51 10.70
CA ILE A 46 -5.10 -10.84 10.04
C ILE A 46 -4.42 -12.02 10.72
N GLU A 47 -4.41 -12.04 12.05
CA GLU A 47 -3.82 -13.16 12.79
C GLU A 47 -4.61 -14.45 12.59
N ALA A 48 -5.94 -14.39 12.60
CA ALA A 48 -6.78 -15.56 12.37
C ALA A 48 -6.62 -16.13 10.96
N ALA A 49 -6.32 -15.30 9.98
CA ALA A 49 -6.09 -15.73 8.60
C ALA A 49 -4.73 -16.40 8.40
N ASP A 50 -3.80 -16.26 9.35
CA ASP A 50 -2.45 -16.85 9.27
C ASP A 50 -1.74 -16.46 7.96
N ALA A 51 -1.74 -15.18 7.65
CA ALA A 51 -1.15 -14.67 6.42
C ALA A 51 0.39 -14.70 6.46
N ASP A 52 1.00 -14.88 5.31
CA ASP A 52 2.45 -14.81 5.14
C ASP A 52 2.93 -13.40 4.83
N LEU A 53 2.06 -12.58 4.23
CA LEU A 53 2.38 -11.22 3.79
C LEU A 53 1.14 -10.36 3.82
N VAL A 54 1.28 -9.13 4.29
CA VAL A 54 0.22 -8.11 4.23
C VAL A 54 0.69 -6.98 3.34
N ILE A 55 -0.13 -6.61 2.36
CA ILE A 55 0.13 -5.49 1.45
C ILE A 55 -0.97 -4.46 1.66
N CYS A 56 -0.58 -3.19 1.80
CA CYS A 56 -1.49 -2.07 1.99
C CYS A 56 -1.48 -1.16 0.75
N PRO A 57 -2.34 -1.44 -0.26
CA PRO A 57 -2.36 -0.64 -1.49
C PRO A 57 -2.94 0.76 -1.28
N PHE A 58 -3.90 0.88 -0.36
CA PHE A 58 -4.56 2.14 -0.04
C PHE A 58 -4.99 2.13 1.41
N LEU A 59 -4.12 2.58 2.30
CA LEU A 59 -4.39 2.64 3.74
C LEU A 59 -4.16 4.04 4.25
N LYS A 60 -5.23 4.68 4.74
CA LYS A 60 -5.18 6.03 5.31
C LYS A 60 -4.72 6.03 6.76
N ASP A 61 -4.96 4.95 7.46
CA ASP A 61 -4.61 4.79 8.88
C ASP A 61 -3.19 4.26 9.02
N ARG A 62 -2.60 4.45 10.19
CA ARG A 62 -1.30 3.84 10.51
C ARG A 62 -1.47 2.33 10.65
N VAL A 63 -0.48 1.59 10.21
CA VAL A 63 -0.43 0.15 10.46
C VAL A 63 -0.26 -0.07 11.97
N PRO A 64 -1.12 -0.89 12.61
CA PRO A 64 -0.98 -1.19 14.03
C PRO A 64 0.38 -1.81 14.37
N GLN A 65 0.95 -1.42 15.51
CA GLN A 65 2.22 -1.96 15.97
C GLN A 65 2.23 -3.47 16.06
N GLN A 66 1.12 -4.07 16.50
CA GLN A 66 0.98 -5.53 16.60
C GLN A 66 1.21 -6.23 15.26
N LEU A 67 0.91 -5.55 14.14
CA LEU A 67 1.12 -6.11 12.80
C LEU A 67 2.55 -5.90 12.31
N TRP A 68 3.07 -4.67 12.35
CA TRP A 68 4.40 -4.41 11.77
C TRP A 68 5.54 -4.93 12.65
N SER A 69 5.32 -5.18 13.94
CA SER A 69 6.35 -5.72 14.82
C SER A 69 6.59 -7.22 14.63
N ASN A 70 5.68 -7.93 13.96
CA ASN A 70 5.87 -9.35 13.66
C ASN A 70 6.70 -9.51 12.38
N LEU A 71 7.99 -9.79 12.55
CA LEU A 71 8.94 -9.90 11.43
C LEU A 71 8.72 -11.14 10.56
N ASP A 72 8.00 -12.14 11.05
CA ASP A 72 7.67 -13.35 10.29
C ASP A 72 6.54 -13.09 9.27
N ARG A 73 5.84 -11.97 9.42
CA ARG A 73 4.75 -11.56 8.52
C ARG A 73 4.94 -10.09 8.15
N PRO A 74 5.75 -9.80 7.14
CA PRO A 74 5.99 -8.42 6.74
C PRO A 74 4.72 -7.70 6.33
N VAL A 75 4.65 -6.40 6.62
CA VAL A 75 3.60 -5.51 6.14
C VAL A 75 4.24 -4.51 5.20
N VAL A 76 3.79 -4.52 3.94
CA VAL A 76 4.32 -3.65 2.88
C VAL A 76 3.29 -2.60 2.52
N ILE A 77 3.70 -1.34 2.58
CA ILE A 77 2.86 -0.20 2.24
C ILE A 77 3.19 0.25 0.82
N ILE A 78 2.15 0.47 0.02
CA ILE A 78 2.29 1.10 -1.29
C ILE A 78 2.07 2.60 -1.09
N HIS A 79 3.16 3.35 -1.05
CA HIS A 79 3.14 4.79 -0.81
C HIS A 79 3.17 5.55 -2.14
N PRO A 80 2.20 6.44 -2.40
CA PRO A 80 2.18 7.22 -3.65
C PRO A 80 3.16 8.40 -3.58
N GLY A 81 4.42 8.11 -3.36
CA GLY A 81 5.50 9.07 -3.23
C GLY A 81 6.82 8.50 -3.69
N ILE A 82 7.78 9.37 -4.01
CA ILE A 82 9.15 8.97 -4.34
C ILE A 82 9.88 8.47 -3.11
N VAL A 83 10.98 7.76 -3.32
CA VAL A 83 11.84 7.29 -2.23
C VAL A 83 12.26 8.49 -1.37
N GLY A 84 12.04 8.39 -0.05
CA GLY A 84 12.34 9.45 0.91
C GLY A 84 11.17 10.36 1.24
N ASP A 85 10.12 10.39 0.41
CA ASP A 85 8.89 11.11 0.74
C ASP A 85 8.11 10.37 1.83
N ARG A 86 7.57 11.12 2.77
CA ARG A 86 6.87 10.56 3.94
C ARG A 86 5.59 11.33 4.23
N GLY A 87 4.63 10.61 4.80
CA GLY A 87 3.42 11.20 5.33
C GLY A 87 2.20 11.06 4.44
N ALA A 88 1.07 11.50 4.97
CA ALA A 88 -0.22 11.43 4.30
C ALA A 88 -0.32 12.47 3.17
N SER A 89 -1.15 12.16 2.18
CA SER A 89 -1.47 13.09 1.09
C SER A 89 -0.27 13.51 0.22
N ALA A 90 0.73 12.63 0.10
CA ALA A 90 1.93 12.90 -0.71
C ALA A 90 1.57 13.26 -2.16
N LEU A 91 0.61 12.53 -2.76
CA LEU A 91 0.19 12.78 -4.14
C LEU A 91 -0.53 14.13 -4.27
N ASP A 92 -1.34 14.52 -3.29
CA ASP A 92 -1.98 15.83 -3.27
C ASP A 92 -0.95 16.96 -3.23
N TRP A 93 0.09 16.82 -2.41
CA TRP A 93 1.19 17.78 -2.34
C TRP A 93 1.94 17.86 -3.66
N ALA A 94 2.23 16.73 -4.31
CA ALA A 94 2.90 16.69 -5.59
C ALA A 94 2.11 17.44 -6.67
N ILE A 95 0.80 17.24 -6.72
CA ILE A 95 -0.08 17.94 -7.66
C ILE A 95 -0.11 19.45 -7.35
N THR A 96 -0.30 19.80 -6.08
CA THR A 96 -0.38 21.21 -5.63
C THR A 96 0.93 21.97 -5.91
N GLN A 97 2.06 21.34 -5.72
CA GLN A 97 3.39 21.93 -5.93
C GLN A 97 3.85 21.83 -7.39
N GLN A 98 3.01 21.25 -8.27
CA GLN A 98 3.34 21.05 -9.68
C GLN A 98 4.68 20.31 -9.89
N ALA A 99 4.86 19.23 -9.11
CA ALA A 99 6.04 18.40 -9.25
C ALA A 99 6.09 17.81 -10.67
N ARG A 100 7.26 17.88 -11.30
CA ARG A 100 7.46 17.37 -12.66
C ARG A 100 7.62 15.87 -12.71
N ARG A 101 8.14 15.29 -11.63
CA ARG A 101 8.41 13.88 -11.51
C ARG A 101 7.93 13.40 -10.16
N TRP A 102 7.33 12.23 -10.13
CA TRP A 102 6.85 11.61 -8.90
C TRP A 102 7.00 10.11 -8.97
N GLY A 103 6.55 9.40 -7.96
CA GLY A 103 6.72 7.96 -7.94
C GLY A 103 5.81 7.24 -6.98
N VAL A 104 5.91 5.93 -6.99
CA VAL A 104 5.25 5.01 -6.07
C VAL A 104 6.33 4.15 -5.43
N THR A 105 6.29 4.02 -4.13
CA THR A 105 7.28 3.26 -3.37
C THR A 105 6.59 2.17 -2.54
N ALA A 106 7.04 0.93 -2.68
CA ALA A 106 6.66 -0.18 -1.81
C ALA A 106 7.70 -0.26 -0.68
N LEU A 107 7.27 -0.04 0.56
CA LEU A 107 8.17 -0.06 1.70
C LEU A 107 7.57 -0.82 2.88
N GLN A 108 8.45 -1.33 3.73
CA GLN A 108 8.02 -2.09 4.90
C GLN A 108 7.50 -1.15 5.99
N ALA A 109 6.38 -1.51 6.61
CA ALA A 109 5.82 -0.75 7.72
C ALA A 109 6.70 -0.89 8.96
N VAL A 110 6.99 0.26 9.58
CA VAL A 110 7.73 0.35 10.84
C VAL A 110 7.05 1.41 11.72
N GLU A 111 7.61 1.70 12.89
CA GLU A 111 7.01 2.68 13.82
C GLU A 111 6.81 4.05 13.18
N GLU A 112 7.82 4.55 12.47
CA GLU A 112 7.74 5.84 11.80
C GLU A 112 7.05 5.68 10.45
N MET A 113 6.06 6.53 10.16
CA MET A 113 5.28 6.45 8.93
C MET A 113 6.16 6.63 7.68
N ASP A 114 5.99 5.71 6.72
CA ASP A 114 6.67 5.74 5.42
C ASP A 114 8.21 5.81 5.50
N ALA A 115 8.78 5.30 6.59
CA ALA A 115 10.21 5.35 6.84
C ALA A 115 10.90 3.99 6.80
N GLY A 116 10.18 2.92 6.54
CA GLY A 116 10.72 1.57 6.52
C GLY A 116 11.59 1.26 5.29
N PRO A 117 12.24 0.09 5.29
CA PRO A 117 13.04 -0.34 4.14
C PRO A 117 12.24 -0.37 2.85
N VAL A 118 12.85 0.10 1.77
CA VAL A 118 12.22 0.10 0.45
C VAL A 118 12.33 -1.29 -0.17
N TRP A 119 11.20 -1.84 -0.62
CA TRP A 119 11.15 -3.11 -1.33
C TRP A 119 11.22 -2.91 -2.84
N SER A 120 10.56 -1.87 -3.35
CA SER A 120 10.54 -1.54 -4.77
C SER A 120 10.07 -0.09 -4.95
N SER A 121 10.42 0.51 -6.08
CA SER A 121 9.94 1.86 -6.41
C SER A 121 9.83 2.03 -7.92
N CYS A 122 8.95 2.93 -8.33
CA CYS A 122 8.77 3.31 -9.73
C CYS A 122 8.51 4.81 -9.79
N GLU A 123 9.24 5.51 -10.66
CA GLU A 123 9.05 6.93 -10.90
C GLU A 123 8.38 7.16 -12.26
N PHE A 124 7.66 8.25 -12.38
CA PHE A 124 6.99 8.65 -13.62
C PHE A 124 6.99 10.17 -13.76
N ASP A 125 6.81 10.64 -15.01
CA ASP A 125 6.67 12.06 -15.28
C ASP A 125 5.24 12.50 -14.96
N MET A 126 5.10 13.63 -14.25
CA MET A 126 3.80 14.16 -13.87
C MET A 126 3.19 14.93 -15.04
N PRO A 127 1.97 14.57 -15.51
CA PRO A 127 1.25 15.38 -16.49
C PRO A 127 0.90 16.75 -15.93
N ALA A 128 0.83 17.75 -16.81
CA ALA A 128 0.35 19.06 -16.42
C ALA A 128 -1.17 19.00 -16.14
N GLU A 129 -1.63 19.76 -15.13
CA GLU A 129 -3.06 19.88 -14.79
C GLU A 129 -3.78 18.54 -14.59
N VAL A 130 -3.14 17.61 -13.88
CA VAL A 130 -3.68 16.29 -13.65
C VAL A 130 -4.58 16.26 -12.41
N ARG A 131 -5.61 15.42 -12.46
CA ARG A 131 -6.44 15.12 -11.29
C ARG A 131 -5.88 13.92 -10.53
N LYS A 132 -6.07 13.92 -9.21
CA LYS A 132 -5.64 12.82 -8.34
C LYS A 132 -6.22 11.47 -8.79
N SER A 133 -7.50 11.44 -9.18
CA SER A 133 -8.16 10.20 -9.64
C SER A 133 -7.54 9.67 -10.92
N GLU A 134 -7.10 10.54 -11.82
CA GLU A 134 -6.43 10.13 -13.06
C GLU A 134 -5.09 9.46 -12.76
N LEU A 135 -4.34 9.98 -11.78
CA LEU A 135 -3.08 9.39 -11.35
C LEU A 135 -3.30 8.02 -10.74
N TYR A 136 -4.27 7.88 -9.84
CA TYR A 136 -4.55 6.59 -9.19
C TYR A 136 -5.01 5.52 -10.20
N ASN A 137 -5.78 5.92 -11.22
CA ASN A 137 -6.31 4.97 -12.20
C ASN A 137 -5.35 4.70 -13.36
N GLY A 138 -4.35 5.54 -13.55
CA GLY A 138 -3.40 5.43 -14.66
C GLY A 138 -1.96 5.17 -14.22
N LEU A 139 -1.34 6.18 -13.62
CA LEU A 139 0.10 6.16 -13.37
C LEU A 139 0.49 5.44 -12.08
N VAL A 140 -0.34 5.54 -11.03
CA VAL A 140 -0.04 4.95 -9.73
C VAL A 140 -0.47 3.48 -9.66
N SER A 141 -1.59 3.14 -10.27
CA SER A 141 -2.03 1.75 -10.35
C SER A 141 -1.43 1.05 -11.55
#